data_f24646e2d5e262cc774755490ea2813b
#
_entry.id   f24646e2d5e262cc774755490ea2813b
#
_cell.length_a   1.000
_cell.length_b   1.000
_cell.length_c   1.000
_cell.angle_alpha   90.00
_cell.angle_beta   90.00
_cell.angle_gamma   90.00
#
_symmetry.space_group_name_H-M   'P 1'
#
loop_
_entity.id
_entity.type
_entity.pdbx_description
1 polymer ?
#
loop_
_entity_poly.entity_id
_entity_poly.type
_entity_poly.pdbx_seq_one_letter_code
_entity_poly.pdbx_strand_id
1 'polypeptide(L)'
;MRRINHSSRFIEMFGNGHWEQRPLGEVGTFKRGGGFQKSDYVEHGIPCIHYGQIHTLFGPFIYSHISEISSDLESKTKYASKGDLIIAITSEDAEGSCKSTAWLGDYPVAVGAHAAIYNHCMNPLYMSFYFKSELFNHAKMEYIHGTKVVEIRPDDIAKILVPCPPMDLQEQFSMIAQQADKSKFELKQAIEKIDKVMRALLQ
;
A
#
# COMPACT_ATOMS: atom_id res chain seq x y z
N MET A 1 -2.37 -28.70 3.19
CA MET A 1 -1.32 -27.70 2.90
C MET A 1 -1.81 -26.34 3.38
N ARG A 2 -1.27 -25.79 4.49
CA ARG A 2 -1.69 -24.45 4.98
C ARG A 2 -1.27 -23.42 3.95
N ARG A 3 -2.22 -22.64 3.44
CA ARG A 3 -1.91 -21.45 2.63
C ARG A 3 -1.04 -20.53 3.48
N ILE A 4 0.23 -20.39 3.12
CA ILE A 4 1.11 -19.38 3.74
C ILE A 4 0.58 -18.04 3.23
N ASN A 5 -0.21 -17.38 4.07
CA ASN A 5 -0.65 -16.02 3.82
C ASN A 5 0.51 -15.10 4.25
N HIS A 6 0.86 -14.10 3.44
CA HIS A 6 1.92 -13.14 3.74
C HIS A 6 1.74 -12.48 5.11
N SER A 7 0.48 -12.18 5.51
CA SER A 7 0.16 -11.64 6.83
C SER A 7 0.54 -12.61 7.95
N SER A 8 0.30 -13.92 7.77
CA SER A 8 0.69 -14.95 8.75
C SER A 8 2.21 -15.04 8.88
N ARG A 9 2.94 -14.96 7.75
CA ARG A 9 4.41 -14.98 7.76
C ARG A 9 4.99 -13.71 8.38
N PHE A 10 4.37 -12.55 8.14
CA PHE A 10 4.75 -11.30 8.79
C PHE A 10 4.62 -11.40 10.31
N ILE A 11 3.48 -11.89 10.81
CA ILE A 11 3.23 -12.07 12.24
C ILE A 11 4.21 -13.09 12.84
N GLU A 12 4.48 -14.20 12.15
CA GLU A 12 5.45 -15.21 12.60
C GLU A 12 6.86 -14.62 12.78
N MET A 13 7.31 -13.79 11.83
CA MET A 13 8.65 -13.21 11.88
C MET A 13 8.75 -11.99 12.84
N PHE A 14 7.72 -11.19 12.93
CA PHE A 14 7.80 -9.86 13.57
C PHE A 14 6.77 -9.63 14.68
N GLY A 15 5.77 -10.48 14.83
CA GLY A 15 4.68 -10.32 15.79
C GLY A 15 4.98 -10.80 17.22
N ASN A 16 6.19 -11.28 17.49
CA ASN A 16 6.58 -11.88 18.76
C ASN A 16 6.96 -10.89 19.88
N GLY A 17 6.91 -9.57 19.60
CA GLY A 17 7.19 -8.51 20.59
C GLY A 17 8.67 -8.33 20.97
N HIS A 18 9.61 -9.04 20.34
CA HIS A 18 11.05 -8.95 20.68
C HIS A 18 11.77 -7.76 20.02
N TRP A 19 11.13 -7.10 19.05
CA TRP A 19 11.72 -5.99 18.31
C TRP A 19 11.48 -4.66 19.02
N GLU A 20 12.44 -3.75 18.91
CA GLU A 20 12.24 -2.36 19.31
C GLU A 20 10.99 -1.79 18.61
N GLN A 21 10.12 -1.14 19.39
CA GLN A 21 8.91 -0.50 18.87
C GLN A 21 9.15 1.00 18.80
N ARG A 22 8.93 1.60 17.65
CA ARG A 22 9.07 3.05 17.46
C ARG A 22 7.81 3.62 16.81
N PRO A 23 7.42 4.87 17.17
CA PRO A 23 6.37 5.57 16.45
C PRO A 23 6.70 5.69 14.94
N LEU A 24 5.69 5.50 14.08
CA LEU A 24 5.87 5.67 12.64
C LEU A 24 6.43 7.05 12.28
N GLY A 25 6.09 8.09 13.05
CA GLY A 25 6.63 9.44 12.88
C GLY A 25 8.12 9.60 13.19
N GLU A 26 8.75 8.65 13.92
CA GLU A 26 10.20 8.63 14.16
C GLU A 26 10.98 7.92 13.05
N VAL A 27 10.36 7.00 12.33
CA VAL A 27 10.99 6.25 11.23
C VAL A 27 10.62 6.79 9.85
N GLY A 28 9.82 7.87 9.80
CA GLY A 28 9.44 8.52 8.55
C GLY A 28 8.60 9.77 8.73
N THR A 29 8.18 10.34 7.61
CA THR A 29 7.37 11.56 7.56
C THR A 29 6.15 11.36 6.67
N PHE A 30 5.03 11.92 7.10
CA PHE A 30 3.77 11.86 6.38
C PHE A 30 3.49 13.20 5.68
N LYS A 31 2.97 13.12 4.45
CA LYS A 31 2.43 14.26 3.70
C LYS A 31 1.08 13.89 3.14
N ARG A 32 0.04 14.72 3.36
CA ARG A 32 -1.24 14.55 2.67
C ARG A 32 -1.04 14.81 1.17
N GLY A 33 -1.70 14.04 0.31
CA GLY A 33 -1.65 14.20 -1.13
C GLY A 33 -2.24 15.52 -1.63
N GLY A 34 -2.08 15.80 -2.91
CA GLY A 34 -2.58 17.00 -3.58
C GLY A 34 -4.06 16.92 -3.94
N GLY A 35 -4.72 18.08 -4.07
CA GLY A 35 -6.12 18.15 -4.46
C GLY A 35 -6.29 18.02 -5.97
N PHE A 36 -6.72 16.85 -6.45
CA PHE A 36 -7.28 16.67 -7.79
C PHE A 36 -8.55 15.82 -7.73
N GLN A 37 -9.40 15.97 -8.72
CA GLN A 37 -10.73 15.36 -8.80
C GLN A 37 -10.82 14.43 -10.01
N LYS A 38 -11.89 13.66 -10.08
CA LYS A 38 -12.13 12.74 -11.22
C LYS A 38 -12.23 13.49 -12.56
N SER A 39 -12.72 14.74 -12.55
CA SER A 39 -12.77 15.61 -13.74
C SER A 39 -11.38 16.00 -14.28
N ASP A 40 -10.33 15.85 -13.48
CA ASP A 40 -8.97 16.23 -13.84
C ASP A 40 -8.21 15.10 -14.55
N TYR A 41 -8.82 13.91 -14.67
CA TYR A 41 -8.22 12.79 -15.37
C TYR A 41 -8.18 13.03 -16.87
N VAL A 42 -7.02 12.71 -17.44
CA VAL A 42 -6.73 12.83 -18.86
C VAL A 42 -6.10 11.53 -19.39
N GLU A 43 -6.04 11.38 -20.70
CA GLU A 43 -5.39 10.23 -21.34
C GLU A 43 -3.86 10.33 -21.25
N HIS A 44 -3.31 11.57 -21.36
CA HIS A 44 -1.87 11.83 -21.27
C HIS A 44 -1.61 13.06 -20.41
N GLY A 45 -0.80 12.92 -19.34
CA GLY A 45 -0.52 13.99 -18.41
C GLY A 45 0.46 13.59 -17.31
N ILE A 46 0.17 13.94 -16.08
CA ILE A 46 0.97 13.61 -14.90
C ILE A 46 0.50 12.25 -14.35
N PRO A 47 1.39 11.25 -14.22
CA PRO A 47 1.08 10.00 -13.56
C PRO A 47 0.50 10.20 -12.16
N CYS A 48 -0.61 9.54 -11.84
CA CYS A 48 -1.26 9.73 -10.55
C CYS A 48 -1.82 8.45 -9.92
N ILE A 49 -1.98 8.49 -8.59
CA ILE A 49 -2.63 7.47 -7.78
C ILE A 49 -3.75 8.12 -6.97
N HIS A 50 -4.95 7.56 -7.11
CA HIS A 50 -6.14 7.95 -6.36
C HIS A 50 -6.45 6.91 -5.27
N TYR A 51 -6.97 7.36 -4.11
CA TYR A 51 -7.24 6.48 -2.96
C TYR A 51 -8.15 5.29 -3.32
N GLY A 52 -9.14 5.46 -4.19
CA GLY A 52 -10.00 4.39 -4.67
C GLY A 52 -9.27 3.25 -5.36
N GLN A 53 -8.17 3.54 -6.06
CA GLN A 53 -7.32 2.51 -6.69
C GLN A 53 -6.57 1.69 -5.64
N ILE A 54 -6.16 2.31 -4.53
CA ILE A 54 -5.53 1.63 -3.39
C ILE A 54 -6.53 0.65 -2.75
N HIS A 55 -7.82 1.05 -2.66
CA HIS A 55 -8.85 0.19 -2.10
C HIS A 55 -9.22 -1.00 -2.98
N THR A 56 -9.19 -0.87 -4.31
CA THR A 56 -9.84 -1.81 -5.22
C THR A 56 -8.90 -2.54 -6.18
N LEU A 57 -7.80 -1.91 -6.60
CA LEU A 57 -6.97 -2.39 -7.70
C LEU A 57 -5.55 -2.77 -7.29
N PHE A 58 -4.97 -2.02 -6.35
CA PHE A 58 -3.56 -2.18 -6.03
C PHE A 58 -3.31 -3.22 -4.92
N GLY A 59 -2.23 -3.98 -5.13
CA GLY A 59 -1.69 -4.91 -4.15
C GLY A 59 -0.81 -4.23 -3.10
N PRO A 60 0.05 -5.02 -2.42
CA PRO A 60 1.01 -4.49 -1.45
C PRO A 60 2.02 -3.52 -2.05
N PHE A 61 2.32 -3.66 -3.32
CA PHE A 61 3.26 -2.82 -4.06
C PHE A 61 2.88 -2.74 -5.53
N ILE A 62 3.32 -1.68 -6.20
CA ILE A 62 3.10 -1.43 -7.63
C ILE A 62 4.33 -0.79 -8.26
N TYR A 63 4.53 -1.00 -9.56
CA TYR A 63 5.62 -0.44 -10.35
C TYR A 63 5.17 0.60 -11.36
N SER A 64 3.86 0.67 -11.63
CA SER A 64 3.29 1.58 -12.63
C SER A 64 1.97 2.16 -12.16
N HIS A 65 1.68 3.37 -12.61
CA HIS A 65 0.37 4.02 -12.48
C HIS A 65 -0.62 3.46 -13.52
N ILE A 66 -1.88 3.78 -13.36
CA ILE A 66 -2.97 3.43 -14.29
C ILE A 66 -3.83 4.63 -14.66
N SER A 67 -3.52 5.82 -14.15
CA SER A 67 -4.27 7.04 -14.39
C SER A 67 -3.33 8.24 -14.45
N GLU A 68 -3.71 9.26 -15.20
CA GLU A 68 -3.00 10.51 -15.34
C GLU A 68 -3.94 11.69 -15.13
N ILE A 69 -3.41 12.82 -14.67
CA ILE A 69 -4.13 14.08 -14.47
C ILE A 69 -3.55 15.19 -15.33
N SER A 70 -4.34 16.26 -15.57
CA SER A 70 -3.89 17.41 -16.35
C SER A 70 -2.58 18.00 -15.82
N SER A 71 -1.65 18.32 -16.73
CA SER A 71 -0.37 18.97 -16.42
C SER A 71 -0.54 20.36 -15.79
N ASP A 72 -1.70 21.00 -15.97
CA ASP A 72 -2.03 22.29 -15.35
C ASP A 72 -2.06 22.22 -13.82
N LEU A 73 -2.15 21.01 -13.26
CA LEU A 73 -2.20 20.78 -11.81
C LEU A 73 -0.82 20.56 -11.18
N GLU A 74 0.26 20.60 -11.95
CA GLU A 74 1.61 20.29 -11.47
C GLU A 74 1.98 21.04 -10.18
N SER A 75 1.70 22.34 -10.12
CA SER A 75 2.00 23.18 -8.94
C SER A 75 1.19 22.84 -7.69
N LYS A 76 0.08 22.11 -7.83
CA LYS A 76 -0.82 21.71 -6.73
C LYS A 76 -0.64 20.25 -6.32
N THR A 77 0.13 19.48 -7.08
CA THR A 77 0.34 18.06 -6.81
C THR A 77 1.36 17.83 -5.70
N LYS A 78 1.26 16.67 -5.06
CA LYS A 78 2.24 16.12 -4.15
C LYS A 78 2.65 14.76 -4.68
N TYR A 79 3.96 14.52 -4.72
CA TYR A 79 4.53 13.35 -5.37
C TYR A 79 5.07 12.35 -4.37
N ALA A 80 4.78 11.09 -4.61
CA ALA A 80 5.49 9.96 -4.01
C ALA A 80 6.66 9.57 -4.91
N SER A 81 7.77 9.22 -4.29
CA SER A 81 8.98 8.71 -4.92
C SER A 81 9.13 7.20 -4.69
N LYS A 82 10.00 6.56 -5.45
CA LYS A 82 10.31 5.13 -5.26
C LYS A 82 10.68 4.82 -3.81
N GLY A 83 10.00 3.86 -3.23
CA GLY A 83 10.16 3.44 -1.84
C GLY A 83 9.14 4.05 -0.88
N ASP A 84 8.42 5.09 -1.28
CA ASP A 84 7.36 5.66 -0.45
C ASP A 84 6.16 4.71 -0.36
N LEU A 85 5.47 4.76 0.77
CA LEU A 85 4.18 4.11 0.94
C LEU A 85 3.06 5.13 0.67
N ILE A 86 2.07 4.73 -0.13
CA ILE A 86 0.87 5.53 -0.41
C ILE A 86 -0.29 4.90 0.36
N ILE A 87 -0.93 5.68 1.24
CA ILE A 87 -1.89 5.20 2.24
C ILE A 87 -3.23 5.91 2.02
N ALA A 88 -4.31 5.16 1.83
CA ALA A 88 -5.66 5.69 1.79
C ALA A 88 -6.10 6.10 3.21
N ILE A 89 -6.22 7.41 3.46
CA ILE A 89 -6.58 7.97 4.78
C ILE A 89 -8.08 8.14 4.97
N THR A 90 -8.88 7.90 3.93
CA THR A 90 -10.34 7.93 3.95
C THR A 90 -10.88 6.58 3.47
N SER A 91 -11.88 6.03 4.16
CA SER A 91 -12.52 4.76 3.85
C SER A 91 -14.02 4.79 4.19
N GLU A 92 -14.77 3.84 3.64
CA GLU A 92 -16.19 3.62 3.99
C GLU A 92 -16.34 2.87 5.32
N ASP A 93 -15.29 2.19 5.78
CA ASP A 93 -15.27 1.43 7.03
C ASP A 93 -13.89 1.47 7.70
N ALA A 94 -13.88 1.04 8.97
CA ALA A 94 -12.67 0.99 9.79
C ALA A 94 -11.66 -0.07 9.28
N GLU A 95 -12.12 -1.19 8.75
CA GLU A 95 -11.26 -2.27 8.25
C GLU A 95 -10.47 -1.79 7.02
N GLY A 96 -11.15 -1.12 6.09
CA GLY A 96 -10.56 -0.57 4.87
C GLY A 96 -9.66 0.65 5.10
N SER A 97 -9.76 1.32 6.27
CA SER A 97 -8.93 2.50 6.54
C SER A 97 -7.45 2.14 6.55
N CYS A 98 -6.61 3.05 6.08
CA CYS A 98 -5.16 2.88 5.96
C CYS A 98 -4.72 1.72 5.04
N LYS A 99 -5.56 1.28 4.09
CA LYS A 99 -5.05 0.45 3.00
C LYS A 99 -3.90 1.17 2.31
N SER A 100 -2.85 0.42 1.99
CA SER A 100 -1.62 1.01 1.49
C SER A 100 -1.01 0.20 0.35
N THR A 101 -0.19 0.86 -0.46
CA THR A 101 0.64 0.27 -1.48
C THR A 101 2.02 0.92 -1.49
N ALA A 102 3.10 0.15 -1.63
CA ALA A 102 4.43 0.69 -1.82
C ALA A 102 4.62 1.09 -3.29
N TRP A 103 5.08 2.31 -3.54
CA TRP A 103 5.46 2.76 -4.87
C TRP A 103 6.89 2.32 -5.20
N LEU A 104 7.05 1.47 -6.19
CA LEU A 104 8.34 0.94 -6.64
C LEU A 104 8.70 1.36 -8.08
N GLY A 105 7.90 2.23 -8.70
CA GLY A 105 8.19 2.81 -10.01
C GLY A 105 9.41 3.72 -9.97
N ASP A 106 10.11 3.84 -11.10
CA ASP A 106 11.36 4.62 -11.22
C ASP A 106 11.13 6.11 -11.52
N TYR A 107 9.88 6.58 -11.42
CA TYR A 107 9.47 7.97 -11.64
C TYR A 107 8.53 8.43 -10.51
N PRO A 108 8.43 9.76 -10.24
CA PRO A 108 7.49 10.28 -9.25
C PRO A 108 6.05 10.14 -9.72
N VAL A 109 5.13 9.89 -8.77
CA VAL A 109 3.70 9.77 -9.04
C VAL A 109 2.90 10.72 -8.16
N ALA A 110 1.96 11.49 -8.73
CA ALA A 110 1.08 12.38 -8.00
C ALA A 110 0.08 11.58 -7.15
N VAL A 111 -0.17 12.05 -5.92
CA VAL A 111 -1.06 11.35 -4.96
C VAL A 111 -2.25 12.25 -4.61
N GLY A 112 -3.47 11.72 -4.67
CA GLY A 112 -4.71 12.45 -4.40
C GLY A 112 -4.95 12.78 -2.91
N ALA A 113 -5.78 13.78 -2.63
CA ALA A 113 -5.99 14.37 -1.30
C ALA A 113 -6.57 13.41 -0.24
N HIS A 114 -7.22 12.32 -0.64
CA HIS A 114 -7.74 11.28 0.24
C HIS A 114 -6.72 10.16 0.54
N ALA A 115 -5.47 10.38 0.15
CA ALA A 115 -4.33 9.54 0.49
C ALA A 115 -3.21 10.36 1.12
N ALA A 116 -2.33 9.70 1.84
CA ALA A 116 -1.09 10.26 2.37
C ALA A 116 0.12 9.56 1.73
N ILE A 117 1.19 10.30 1.58
CA ILE A 117 2.51 9.81 1.19
C ILE A 117 3.31 9.63 2.48
N TYR A 118 3.85 8.46 2.69
CA TYR A 118 4.73 8.17 3.81
C TYR A 118 6.13 7.85 3.30
N ASN A 119 7.04 8.81 3.48
CA ASN A 119 8.46 8.64 3.21
C ASN A 119 9.14 8.11 4.48
N HIS A 120 9.84 6.98 4.41
CA HIS A 120 10.39 6.28 5.57
C HIS A 120 11.75 5.63 5.26
N CYS A 121 12.49 5.30 6.32
CA CYS A 121 13.82 4.68 6.21
C CYS A 121 13.81 3.14 6.24
N MET A 122 12.64 2.51 6.31
CA MET A 122 12.49 1.06 6.39
C MET A 122 12.29 0.45 5.01
N ASN A 123 12.36 -0.88 4.89
CA ASN A 123 12.08 -1.55 3.62
C ASN A 123 10.61 -1.32 3.17
N PRO A 124 10.35 -0.89 1.91
CA PRO A 124 9.01 -0.53 1.45
C PRO A 124 7.99 -1.68 1.53
N LEU A 125 8.40 -2.90 1.21
CA LEU A 125 7.52 -4.06 1.29
C LEU A 125 7.24 -4.44 2.74
N TYR A 126 8.26 -4.43 3.60
CA TYR A 126 8.08 -4.62 5.03
C TYR A 126 6.99 -3.68 5.56
N MET A 127 7.09 -2.38 5.26
CA MET A 127 6.11 -1.38 5.70
C MET A 127 4.72 -1.63 5.10
N SER A 128 4.63 -1.95 3.82
CA SER A 128 3.34 -2.27 3.20
C SER A 128 2.65 -3.48 3.86
N PHE A 129 3.41 -4.51 4.23
CA PHE A 129 2.85 -5.67 4.93
C PHE A 129 2.57 -5.40 6.41
N TYR A 130 3.35 -4.53 7.07
CA TYR A 130 3.02 -4.05 8.39
C TYR A 130 1.63 -3.37 8.41
N PHE A 131 1.35 -2.46 7.48
CA PHE A 131 0.04 -1.80 7.36
C PHE A 131 -1.12 -2.76 7.02
N LYS A 132 -0.83 -3.96 6.54
CA LYS A 132 -1.81 -5.05 6.29
C LYS A 132 -1.89 -6.06 7.43
N SER A 133 -1.05 -5.95 8.43
CA SER A 133 -0.99 -6.88 9.55
C SER A 133 -2.11 -6.61 10.58
N GLU A 134 -2.45 -7.63 11.35
CA GLU A 134 -3.36 -7.49 12.49
C GLU A 134 -2.79 -6.57 13.57
N LEU A 135 -1.45 -6.49 13.71
CA LEU A 135 -0.79 -5.56 14.64
C LEU A 135 -1.19 -4.12 14.35
N PHE A 136 -1.03 -3.70 13.10
CA PHE A 136 -1.41 -2.36 12.69
C PHE A 136 -2.93 -2.16 12.73
N ASN A 137 -3.71 -3.15 12.26
CA ASN A 137 -5.16 -3.07 12.26
C ASN A 137 -5.74 -2.91 13.66
N HIS A 138 -5.15 -3.54 14.66
CA HIS A 138 -5.53 -3.36 16.07
C HIS A 138 -5.14 -1.97 16.57
N ALA A 139 -3.89 -1.57 16.36
CA ALA A 139 -3.36 -0.29 16.85
C ALA A 139 -4.07 0.94 16.24
N LYS A 140 -4.45 0.89 14.97
CA LYS A 140 -5.13 2.02 14.29
C LYS A 140 -6.51 2.32 14.86
N MET A 141 -7.19 1.34 15.50
CA MET A 141 -8.57 1.51 15.99
C MET A 141 -8.73 2.65 16.97
N GLU A 142 -7.70 2.96 17.75
CA GLU A 142 -7.70 4.08 18.72
C GLU A 142 -7.73 5.46 18.05
N TYR A 143 -7.36 5.54 16.76
CA TYR A 143 -7.17 6.79 16.02
C TYR A 143 -8.22 7.01 14.92
N ILE A 144 -9.19 6.10 14.80
CA ILE A 144 -10.23 6.19 13.77
C ILE A 144 -11.31 7.17 14.22
N HIS A 145 -11.65 8.11 13.33
CA HIS A 145 -12.70 9.09 13.53
C HIS A 145 -13.78 8.95 12.45
N GLY A 146 -15.04 9.18 12.84
CA GLY A 146 -16.19 9.15 11.95
C GLY A 146 -17.02 7.87 12.04
N THR A 147 -18.28 7.94 11.60
CA THR A 147 -19.25 6.82 11.69
C THR A 147 -19.75 6.34 10.33
N LYS A 148 -19.80 7.23 9.31
CA LYS A 148 -20.22 6.89 7.94
C LYS A 148 -19.07 6.91 6.94
N VAL A 149 -18.16 7.86 7.13
CA VAL A 149 -16.89 7.94 6.42
C VAL A 149 -15.83 7.98 7.50
N VAL A 150 -14.93 7.03 7.43
CA VAL A 150 -13.83 6.88 8.37
C VAL A 150 -12.63 7.65 7.83
N GLU A 151 -12.07 8.55 8.63
CA GLU A 151 -10.81 9.23 8.34
C GLU A 151 -9.84 8.98 9.48
N ILE A 152 -8.56 8.78 9.12
CA ILE A 152 -7.46 8.77 10.07
C ILE A 152 -6.43 9.82 9.61
N ARG A 153 -6.06 10.70 10.52
CA ARG A 153 -5.13 11.79 10.19
C ARG A 153 -3.70 11.27 10.09
N PRO A 154 -2.87 11.80 9.18
CA PRO A 154 -1.46 11.46 9.12
C PRO A 154 -0.72 11.58 10.46
N ASP A 155 -1.03 12.64 11.25
CA ASP A 155 -0.45 12.86 12.57
C ASP A 155 -0.85 11.79 13.61
N ASP A 156 -2.02 11.17 13.44
CA ASP A 156 -2.47 10.07 14.29
C ASP A 156 -1.83 8.75 13.86
N ILE A 157 -1.70 8.51 12.55
CA ILE A 157 -0.92 7.37 12.03
C ILE A 157 0.52 7.43 12.54
N ALA A 158 1.11 8.63 12.60
CA ALA A 158 2.49 8.83 13.05
C ALA A 158 2.75 8.38 14.49
N LYS A 159 1.72 8.27 15.34
CA LYS A 159 1.81 7.81 16.74
C LYS A 159 1.83 6.29 16.88
N ILE A 160 1.35 5.56 15.86
CA ILE A 160 1.26 4.10 15.90
C ILE A 160 2.66 3.50 15.93
N LEU A 161 2.85 2.52 16.83
CA LEU A 161 4.14 1.86 17.00
C LEU A 161 4.37 0.79 15.93
N VAL A 162 5.55 0.80 15.33
CA VAL A 162 6.00 -0.21 14.35
C VAL A 162 7.20 -0.98 14.91
N PRO A 163 7.23 -2.33 14.76
CA PRO A 163 8.43 -3.10 15.07
C PRO A 163 9.58 -2.70 14.12
N CYS A 164 10.78 -2.51 14.66
CA CYS A 164 11.97 -2.10 13.91
C CYS A 164 13.04 -3.21 13.92
N PRO A 165 12.83 -4.34 13.22
CA PRO A 165 13.86 -5.35 13.09
C PRO A 165 15.03 -4.82 12.22
N PRO A 166 16.22 -5.44 12.30
CA PRO A 166 17.34 -5.12 11.42
C PRO A 166 16.96 -5.16 9.94
N MET A 167 17.60 -4.32 9.12
CA MET A 167 17.27 -4.15 7.69
C MET A 167 17.41 -5.45 6.90
N ASP A 168 18.38 -6.27 7.20
CA ASP A 168 18.60 -7.58 6.57
C ASP A 168 17.41 -8.53 6.73
N LEU A 169 16.73 -8.51 7.88
CA LEU A 169 15.52 -9.30 8.12
C LEU A 169 14.31 -8.72 7.38
N GLN A 170 14.21 -7.39 7.28
CA GLN A 170 13.19 -6.74 6.46
C GLN A 170 13.35 -7.09 4.98
N GLU A 171 14.58 -7.11 4.47
CA GLU A 171 14.93 -7.50 3.10
C GLU A 171 14.64 -8.97 2.84
N GLN A 172 15.00 -9.87 3.75
CA GLN A 172 14.66 -11.30 3.66
C GLN A 172 13.15 -11.52 3.55
N PHE A 173 12.36 -10.85 4.39
CA PHE A 173 10.91 -10.90 4.30
C PHE A 173 10.42 -10.39 2.94
N SER A 174 10.98 -9.28 2.45
CA SER A 174 10.61 -8.67 1.18
C SER A 174 10.86 -9.60 -0.01
N MET A 175 11.99 -10.32 -0.02
CA MET A 175 12.28 -11.32 -1.05
C MET A 175 11.27 -12.46 -1.03
N ILE A 176 10.91 -12.96 0.15
CA ILE A 176 9.87 -14.00 0.31
C ILE A 176 8.52 -13.50 -0.22
N ALA A 177 8.13 -12.28 0.13
CA ALA A 177 6.88 -11.68 -0.29
C ALA A 177 6.81 -11.49 -1.81
N GLN A 178 7.87 -10.98 -2.43
CA GLN A 178 7.96 -10.82 -3.89
C GLN A 178 7.91 -12.16 -4.63
N GLN A 179 8.65 -13.17 -4.14
CA GLN A 179 8.65 -14.49 -4.75
C GLN A 179 7.27 -15.15 -4.70
N ALA A 180 6.56 -15.01 -3.59
CA ALA A 180 5.24 -15.57 -3.45
C ALA A 180 4.20 -14.83 -4.32
N ASP A 181 4.32 -13.51 -4.48
CA ASP A 181 3.45 -12.72 -5.38
C ASP A 181 3.69 -13.10 -6.85
N LYS A 182 4.96 -13.26 -7.25
CA LYS A 182 5.33 -13.75 -8.59
C LYS A 182 4.73 -15.13 -8.86
N SER A 183 4.88 -16.06 -7.93
CA SER A 183 4.34 -17.43 -8.07
C SER A 183 2.81 -17.42 -8.15
N LYS A 184 2.14 -16.56 -7.39
CA LYS A 184 0.68 -16.38 -7.45
C LYS A 184 0.22 -15.84 -8.80
N PHE A 185 0.95 -14.87 -9.36
CA PHE A 185 0.66 -14.32 -10.68
C PHE A 185 0.84 -15.37 -11.79
N GLU A 186 1.95 -16.13 -11.77
CA GLU A 186 2.23 -17.20 -12.73
C GLU A 186 1.15 -18.30 -12.68
N LEU A 187 0.74 -18.68 -11.46
CA LEU A 187 -0.33 -19.66 -11.27
C LEU A 187 -1.68 -19.16 -11.82
N LYS A 188 -2.01 -17.88 -11.57
CA LYS A 188 -3.24 -17.28 -12.13
C LYS A 188 -3.23 -17.30 -13.64
N GLN A 189 -2.13 -16.92 -14.27
CA GLN A 189 -2.00 -17.00 -15.75
C GLN A 189 -2.12 -18.43 -16.27
N ALA A 190 -1.55 -19.43 -15.56
CA ALA A 190 -1.67 -20.83 -15.96
C ALA A 190 -3.13 -21.30 -15.89
N ILE A 191 -3.88 -20.95 -14.83
CA ILE A 191 -5.31 -21.27 -14.70
C ILE A 191 -6.11 -20.62 -15.85
N GLU A 192 -5.91 -19.34 -16.14
CA GLU A 192 -6.61 -18.66 -17.24
C GLU A 192 -6.34 -19.30 -18.61
N LYS A 193 -5.11 -19.76 -18.85
CA LYS A 193 -4.77 -20.51 -20.07
C LYS A 193 -5.48 -21.85 -20.16
N ILE A 194 -5.51 -22.61 -19.05
CA ILE A 194 -6.20 -23.89 -18.97
C ILE A 194 -7.70 -23.70 -19.22
N ASP A 195 -8.32 -22.73 -18.56
CA ASP A 195 -9.75 -22.42 -18.75
C ASP A 195 -10.06 -22.06 -20.20
N LYS A 196 -9.19 -21.30 -20.87
CA LYS A 196 -9.35 -20.98 -22.29
C LYS A 196 -9.29 -22.22 -23.18
N VAL A 197 -8.35 -23.13 -22.92
CA VAL A 197 -8.23 -24.39 -23.67
C VAL A 197 -9.45 -25.28 -23.44
N MET A 198 -9.90 -25.43 -22.18
CA MET A 198 -11.08 -26.23 -21.85
C MET A 198 -12.33 -25.71 -22.54
N ARG A 199 -12.57 -24.39 -22.58
CA ARG A 199 -13.71 -23.82 -23.32
C ARG A 199 -13.65 -24.08 -24.81
N ALA A 200 -12.45 -24.08 -25.40
CA ALA A 200 -12.26 -24.36 -26.83
C ALA A 200 -12.50 -25.86 -27.18
N LEU A 201 -12.28 -26.79 -26.22
CA LEU A 201 -12.51 -28.21 -26.41
C LEU A 201 -13.98 -28.63 -26.20
N LEU A 202 -14.80 -27.77 -25.56
CA LEU A 202 -16.22 -28.03 -25.30
C LEU A 202 -17.16 -27.41 -26.34
N GLN A 203 -16.63 -26.70 -27.33
CA GLN A 203 -17.33 -26.18 -28.52
C GLN A 203 -17.16 -27.14 -29.71
#